data_4cc7ce0b63e32be9c5e6a881f6c81190
#
_entry.id   4cc7ce0b63e32be9c5e6a881f6c81190
#
_cell.length_a   1.000
_cell.length_b   1.000
_cell.length_c   1.000
_cell.angle_alpha   90.00
_cell.angle_beta   90.00
_cell.angle_gamma   90.00
#
_symmetry.space_group_name_H-M   'P 1'
#
loop_
_entity.id
_entity.type
_entity.pdbx_description
1 polymer ?
#
loop_
_entity_poly.entity_id
_entity_poly.type
_entity_poly.pdbx_seq_one_letter_code
_entity_poly.pdbx_strand_id
1 'polypeptide(L)'
;MQRVLAARSVLNDAAVPLDFKALLPPQLLTGIDVAVSLLYAQLQKQGRVLIVSDFDADGATSCALAIRALRAFGFHHVDYIVPNRFEYGYGLTPEIVQLAKQKTPDLLITVDNGISSVEGVAAAQQLGMQVIITDHHLPGRVLPSADAIVNPNQVGCEFPSKSLAGVGVVFYVMAALRSTLREQGWFAKQGISEPNLAAFLDLVALGTVADVVSLDRNNRILVNEGLKRIRAGRACEGILALLTLGKRNRVNLVASDLGFAVGPRLNAAGRLDDMALGIECLLTDNPDSAMAMAQELDGMNQQRKVIETDMRDQAVANLDLMAFDEEEVPAGLCLYDSGWHQGVIGILAARIKEKLHRPVIAFADAGFDEEGKAELKGSARSIAGLHIRDVLDQVATQNPGLVSRFGGHAMAAGLSLKKADYERFKQAFADTVAEQLSEDDLQARILTDGALSAKEMTISTAQLLREYGPWGQHFPEPSFDGRFRIQQHRVLGGKHLKLVVSPEGEAQNLFDAIAFNVDIAQWSDCNEKLVSLVYRLDVNEFRGQRNLQLMVEYLEPCL
;
A
#
# COMPACT_ATOMS: atom_id res chain seq x y z
N MET A 1 16.40 -16.15 15.80
CA MET A 1 15.00 -16.25 15.27
C MET A 1 13.92 -16.19 16.35
N GLN A 2 14.00 -16.97 17.42
CA GLN A 2 12.97 -16.94 18.48
C GLN A 2 12.71 -15.53 19.03
N ARG A 3 13.77 -14.74 19.34
CA ARG A 3 13.67 -13.34 19.79
C ARG A 3 12.93 -12.47 18.77
N VAL A 4 13.30 -12.57 17.49
CA VAL A 4 12.70 -11.82 16.38
C VAL A 4 11.21 -12.14 16.22
N LEU A 5 10.84 -13.41 16.29
CA LEU A 5 9.45 -13.85 16.15
C LEU A 5 8.61 -13.49 17.38
N ALA A 6 9.18 -13.61 18.59
CA ALA A 6 8.51 -13.21 19.83
C ALA A 6 8.17 -11.72 19.86
N ALA A 7 9.09 -10.86 19.39
CA ALA A 7 8.85 -9.42 19.24
C ALA A 7 7.67 -9.10 18.29
N ARG A 8 7.29 -10.04 17.43
CA ARG A 8 6.15 -9.94 16.48
C ARG A 8 4.97 -10.82 16.92
N SER A 9 4.90 -11.15 18.22
CA SER A 9 3.82 -11.96 18.81
C SER A 9 3.68 -13.37 18.23
N VAL A 10 4.71 -13.91 17.58
CA VAL A 10 4.76 -15.29 17.11
C VAL A 10 5.44 -16.14 18.19
N LEU A 11 4.65 -16.65 19.14
CA LEU A 11 5.13 -17.36 20.34
C LEU A 11 5.14 -18.88 20.17
N ASN A 12 4.61 -19.41 19.07
CA ASN A 12 4.40 -20.84 18.85
C ASN A 12 5.04 -21.29 17.54
N ASP A 13 5.85 -22.34 17.58
CA ASP A 13 6.49 -22.94 16.41
C ASP A 13 5.47 -23.40 15.34
N ALA A 14 4.25 -23.79 15.74
CA ALA A 14 3.18 -24.13 14.81
C ALA A 14 2.66 -22.94 13.98
N ALA A 15 2.92 -21.71 14.41
CA ALA A 15 2.55 -20.51 13.67
C ALA A 15 3.59 -20.09 12.60
N VAL A 16 4.77 -20.71 12.61
CA VAL A 16 5.88 -20.40 11.71
C VAL A 16 5.65 -20.88 10.28
N PRO A 17 5.20 -22.14 10.02
CA PRO A 17 4.92 -22.57 8.65
C PRO A 17 3.71 -21.82 8.08
N LEU A 18 3.93 -21.16 6.94
CA LEU A 18 2.87 -20.50 6.16
C LEU A 18 2.31 -21.52 5.16
N ASP A 19 1.50 -22.46 5.64
CA ASP A 19 0.82 -23.46 4.81
C ASP A 19 -0.45 -22.84 4.18
N PHE A 20 -0.60 -22.96 2.88
CA PHE A 20 -1.78 -22.52 2.15
C PHE A 20 -3.09 -23.15 2.67
N LYS A 21 -3.00 -24.38 3.18
CA LYS A 21 -4.16 -25.06 3.78
C LYS A 21 -4.66 -24.42 5.08
N ALA A 22 -3.85 -23.55 5.69
CA ALA A 22 -4.19 -22.83 6.91
C ALA A 22 -4.87 -21.47 6.64
N LEU A 23 -5.22 -21.16 5.38
CA LEU A 23 -6.05 -20.01 5.06
C LEU A 23 -7.40 -20.10 5.75
N LEU A 24 -7.91 -18.95 6.15
CA LEU A 24 -9.23 -18.83 6.76
C LEU A 24 -10.31 -19.28 5.76
N PRO A 25 -11.39 -19.93 6.21
CA PRO A 25 -12.47 -20.35 5.33
C PRO A 25 -13.27 -19.16 4.83
N PRO A 26 -13.61 -19.10 3.52
CA PRO A 26 -14.39 -18.01 2.91
C PRO A 26 -15.72 -17.72 3.61
N GLN A 27 -16.36 -18.76 4.14
CA GLN A 27 -17.70 -18.70 4.76
C GLN A 27 -17.76 -17.79 6.01
N LEU A 28 -16.61 -17.42 6.57
CA LEU A 28 -16.55 -16.46 7.68
C LEU A 28 -16.74 -15.00 7.22
N LEU A 29 -16.63 -14.72 5.91
CA LEU A 29 -16.93 -13.39 5.36
C LEU A 29 -18.44 -13.20 5.23
N THR A 30 -18.99 -12.29 6.00
CA THR A 30 -20.41 -11.95 5.93
C THR A 30 -20.77 -11.48 4.51
N GLY A 31 -21.93 -11.95 3.99
CA GLY A 31 -22.44 -11.60 2.66
C GLY A 31 -21.86 -12.42 1.52
N ILE A 32 -20.87 -13.29 1.76
CA ILE A 32 -20.23 -14.07 0.70
C ILE A 32 -21.19 -15.05 0.01
N ASP A 33 -22.09 -15.69 0.75
CA ASP A 33 -23.05 -16.65 0.20
C ASP A 33 -24.05 -15.95 -0.73
N VAL A 34 -24.49 -14.73 -0.37
CA VAL A 34 -25.38 -13.92 -1.21
C VAL A 34 -24.64 -13.47 -2.47
N ALA A 35 -23.40 -12.98 -2.35
CA ALA A 35 -22.58 -12.58 -3.49
C ALA A 35 -22.35 -13.76 -4.46
N VAL A 36 -22.02 -14.94 -3.94
CA VAL A 36 -21.84 -16.17 -4.74
C VAL A 36 -23.14 -16.58 -5.44
N SER A 37 -24.29 -16.49 -4.76
CA SER A 37 -25.59 -16.81 -5.34
C SER A 37 -25.95 -15.89 -6.50
N LEU A 38 -25.69 -14.59 -6.35
CA LEU A 38 -25.88 -13.60 -7.41
C LEU A 38 -24.97 -13.86 -8.61
N LEU A 39 -23.67 -14.11 -8.36
CA LEU A 39 -22.72 -14.45 -9.42
C LEU A 39 -23.12 -15.73 -10.15
N TYR A 40 -23.54 -16.77 -9.43
CA TYR A 40 -23.99 -18.01 -10.04
C TYR A 40 -25.23 -17.80 -10.91
N ALA A 41 -26.19 -17.00 -10.44
CA ALA A 41 -27.37 -16.67 -11.23
C ALA A 41 -27.02 -15.88 -12.51
N GLN A 42 -26.07 -14.94 -12.42
CA GLN A 42 -25.58 -14.22 -13.60
C GLN A 42 -24.84 -15.13 -14.58
N LEU A 43 -24.03 -16.07 -14.07
CA LEU A 43 -23.34 -17.05 -14.91
C LEU A 43 -24.32 -17.96 -15.67
N GLN A 44 -25.37 -18.41 -15.00
CA GLN A 44 -26.38 -19.28 -15.64
C GLN A 44 -27.11 -18.62 -16.83
N LYS A 45 -27.42 -17.34 -16.74
CA LYS A 45 -28.07 -16.55 -17.81
C LYS A 45 -27.11 -15.81 -18.73
N GLN A 46 -25.79 -15.95 -18.51
CA GLN A 46 -24.74 -15.19 -19.22
C GLN A 46 -24.97 -13.67 -19.17
N GLY A 47 -25.38 -13.17 -18.01
CA GLY A 47 -25.59 -11.75 -17.76
C GLY A 47 -24.30 -10.94 -17.87
N ARG A 48 -24.46 -9.65 -18.11
CA ARG A 48 -23.34 -8.71 -18.23
C ARG A 48 -22.86 -8.27 -16.86
N VAL A 49 -21.62 -8.58 -16.53
CA VAL A 49 -20.96 -8.19 -15.29
C VAL A 49 -20.00 -7.04 -15.58
N LEU A 50 -20.14 -5.95 -14.85
CA LEU A 50 -19.26 -4.79 -14.93
C LEU A 50 -18.57 -4.58 -13.60
N ILE A 51 -17.24 -4.55 -13.63
CA ILE A 51 -16.39 -4.29 -12.45
C ILE A 51 -16.10 -2.81 -12.37
N VAL A 52 -16.32 -2.20 -11.21
CA VAL A 52 -15.95 -0.82 -10.90
C VAL A 52 -14.76 -0.86 -9.96
N SER A 53 -13.57 -0.56 -10.51
CA SER A 53 -12.29 -0.66 -9.81
C SER A 53 -11.94 0.62 -9.08
N ASP A 54 -11.18 0.51 -7.99
CA ASP A 54 -10.41 1.64 -7.49
C ASP A 54 -9.21 1.94 -8.41
N PHE A 55 -8.61 3.13 -8.27
CA PHE A 55 -7.57 3.69 -9.15
C PHE A 55 -6.14 3.50 -8.61
N ASP A 56 -5.92 2.55 -7.71
CA ASP A 56 -4.58 2.20 -7.20
C ASP A 56 -4.17 0.76 -7.52
N ALA A 57 -3.03 0.31 -7.00
CA ALA A 57 -2.50 -1.02 -7.30
C ALA A 57 -3.35 -2.15 -6.70
N ASP A 58 -4.03 -1.94 -5.56
CA ASP A 58 -4.93 -2.94 -4.99
C ASP A 58 -6.22 -3.04 -5.83
N GLY A 59 -6.82 -1.90 -6.19
CA GLY A 59 -7.94 -1.88 -7.13
C GLY A 59 -7.60 -2.53 -8.46
N ALA A 60 -6.45 -2.20 -9.07
CA ALA A 60 -6.03 -2.78 -10.34
C ALA A 60 -5.81 -4.30 -10.28
N THR A 61 -5.16 -4.79 -9.21
CA THR A 61 -4.96 -6.24 -9.01
C THR A 61 -6.27 -6.96 -8.70
N SER A 62 -7.17 -6.32 -7.94
CA SER A 62 -8.53 -6.79 -7.67
C SER A 62 -9.34 -6.96 -8.95
N CYS A 63 -9.31 -5.93 -9.81
CA CYS A 63 -9.99 -5.92 -11.10
C CYS A 63 -9.44 -7.02 -12.02
N ALA A 64 -8.12 -7.09 -12.18
CA ALA A 64 -7.48 -8.10 -13.02
C ALA A 64 -7.76 -9.52 -12.53
N LEU A 65 -7.73 -9.77 -11.21
CA LEU A 65 -8.07 -11.06 -10.62
C LEU A 65 -9.53 -11.42 -10.90
N ALA A 66 -10.47 -10.49 -10.64
CA ALA A 66 -11.89 -10.74 -10.85
C ALA A 66 -12.20 -11.09 -12.32
N ILE A 67 -11.67 -10.31 -13.28
CA ILE A 67 -11.86 -10.54 -14.72
C ILE A 67 -11.30 -11.90 -15.13
N ARG A 68 -10.04 -12.20 -14.75
CA ARG A 68 -9.41 -13.48 -15.09
C ARG A 68 -10.16 -14.67 -14.51
N ALA A 69 -10.57 -14.59 -13.24
CA ALA A 69 -11.30 -15.67 -12.58
C ALA A 69 -12.69 -15.88 -13.17
N LEU A 70 -13.49 -14.82 -13.36
CA LEU A 70 -14.82 -14.91 -13.93
C LEU A 70 -14.78 -15.47 -15.36
N ARG A 71 -13.86 -14.99 -16.21
CA ARG A 71 -13.67 -15.55 -17.56
C ARG A 71 -13.30 -17.03 -17.52
N ALA A 72 -12.41 -17.43 -16.60
CA ALA A 72 -12.03 -18.84 -16.43
C ALA A 72 -13.18 -19.71 -15.91
N PHE A 73 -14.16 -19.14 -15.21
CA PHE A 73 -15.39 -19.83 -14.79
C PHE A 73 -16.45 -19.95 -15.90
N GLY A 74 -16.24 -19.27 -17.04
CA GLY A 74 -17.13 -19.33 -18.20
C GLY A 74 -18.11 -18.15 -18.32
N PHE A 75 -17.85 -17.03 -17.65
CA PHE A 75 -18.54 -15.77 -17.95
C PHE A 75 -18.04 -15.21 -19.28
N HIS A 76 -18.94 -14.90 -20.20
CA HIS A 76 -18.58 -14.36 -21.52
C HIS A 76 -18.61 -12.84 -21.57
N HIS A 77 -19.41 -12.19 -20.71
CA HIS A 77 -19.62 -10.75 -20.72
C HIS A 77 -19.12 -10.13 -19.41
N VAL A 78 -17.81 -9.98 -19.31
CA VAL A 78 -17.13 -9.33 -18.17
C VAL A 78 -16.31 -8.17 -18.69
N ASP A 79 -16.61 -6.98 -18.21
CA ASP A 79 -15.93 -5.74 -18.54
C ASP A 79 -15.64 -4.95 -17.27
N TYR A 80 -14.91 -3.83 -17.38
CA TYR A 80 -14.61 -2.99 -16.24
C TYR A 80 -14.67 -1.50 -16.59
N ILE A 81 -14.75 -0.69 -15.57
CA ILE A 81 -14.47 0.75 -15.58
C ILE A 81 -13.58 1.08 -14.37
N VAL A 82 -12.66 1.99 -14.57
CA VAL A 82 -11.88 2.61 -13.50
C VAL A 82 -12.09 4.12 -13.56
N PRO A 83 -12.66 4.74 -12.51
CA PRO A 83 -12.96 6.16 -12.54
C PRO A 83 -11.68 6.99 -12.46
N ASN A 84 -11.62 8.09 -13.22
CA ASN A 84 -10.60 9.09 -13.03
C ASN A 84 -10.84 9.83 -11.70
N ARG A 85 -9.89 9.70 -10.76
CA ARG A 85 -9.99 10.29 -9.41
C ARG A 85 -10.13 11.82 -9.38
N PHE A 86 -9.69 12.48 -10.44
CA PHE A 86 -9.73 13.94 -10.54
C PHE A 86 -11.11 14.45 -11.00
N GLU A 87 -11.83 13.64 -11.77
CA GLU A 87 -13.13 13.97 -12.34
C GLU A 87 -14.29 13.49 -11.45
N TYR A 88 -14.22 12.25 -10.96
CA TYR A 88 -15.35 11.57 -10.30
C TYR A 88 -15.18 11.32 -8.81
N GLY A 89 -13.99 11.61 -8.25
CA GLY A 89 -13.68 11.35 -6.85
C GLY A 89 -13.46 9.87 -6.55
N TYR A 90 -13.85 9.42 -5.35
CA TYR A 90 -13.60 8.08 -4.85
C TYR A 90 -14.90 7.26 -4.75
N GLY A 91 -14.81 5.97 -5.10
CA GLY A 91 -15.87 5.00 -4.94
C GLY A 91 -16.94 5.06 -6.04
N LEU A 92 -18.02 4.30 -5.86
CA LEU A 92 -19.15 4.29 -6.78
C LEU A 92 -20.03 5.53 -6.52
N THR A 93 -19.93 6.55 -7.37
CA THR A 93 -20.77 7.75 -7.33
C THR A 93 -21.92 7.64 -8.35
N PRO A 94 -23.00 8.47 -8.23
CA PRO A 94 -24.05 8.51 -9.23
C PRO A 94 -23.55 8.80 -10.66
N GLU A 95 -22.51 9.63 -10.80
CA GLU A 95 -21.89 9.95 -12.10
C GLU A 95 -21.22 8.72 -12.72
N ILE A 96 -20.50 7.93 -11.90
CA ILE A 96 -19.88 6.67 -12.34
C ILE A 96 -20.96 5.66 -12.75
N VAL A 97 -22.09 5.63 -12.05
CA VAL A 97 -23.24 4.79 -12.44
C VAL A 97 -23.79 5.18 -13.79
N GLN A 98 -23.82 6.48 -14.15
CA GLN A 98 -24.22 6.91 -15.50
C GLN A 98 -23.22 6.45 -16.57
N LEU A 99 -21.92 6.42 -16.28
CA LEU A 99 -20.94 5.81 -17.19
C LEU A 99 -21.16 4.30 -17.31
N ALA A 100 -21.37 3.62 -16.19
CA ALA A 100 -21.66 2.18 -16.17
C ALA A 100 -22.89 1.81 -16.99
N LYS A 101 -23.94 2.64 -16.97
CA LYS A 101 -25.18 2.46 -17.76
C LYS A 101 -24.90 2.32 -19.26
N GLN A 102 -23.87 2.98 -19.79
CA GLN A 102 -23.54 2.89 -21.24
C GLN A 102 -23.12 1.48 -21.64
N LYS A 103 -22.59 0.69 -20.70
CA LYS A 103 -22.23 -0.73 -20.90
C LYS A 103 -23.38 -1.70 -20.61
N THR A 104 -24.53 -1.20 -20.18
CA THR A 104 -25.76 -1.97 -19.91
C THR A 104 -25.54 -3.22 -19.05
N PRO A 105 -24.91 -3.11 -17.86
CA PRO A 105 -24.65 -4.27 -17.02
C PRO A 105 -25.92 -4.74 -16.31
N ASP A 106 -26.02 -6.05 -16.10
CA ASP A 106 -27.01 -6.68 -15.21
C ASP A 106 -26.53 -6.66 -13.76
N LEU A 107 -25.20 -6.73 -13.57
CA LEU A 107 -24.55 -6.77 -12.27
C LEU A 107 -23.33 -5.83 -12.25
N LEU A 108 -23.28 -4.94 -11.26
CA LEU A 108 -22.10 -4.19 -10.90
C LEU A 108 -21.35 -4.90 -9.75
N ILE A 109 -20.04 -4.99 -9.84
CA ILE A 109 -19.17 -5.44 -8.75
C ILE A 109 -18.18 -4.33 -8.48
N THR A 110 -18.22 -3.72 -7.29
CA THR A 110 -17.13 -2.84 -6.87
C THR A 110 -15.99 -3.67 -6.32
N VAL A 111 -14.77 -3.31 -6.63
CA VAL A 111 -13.58 -3.95 -6.09
C VAL A 111 -12.68 -2.90 -5.45
N ASP A 112 -12.33 -3.13 -4.19
CA ASP A 112 -11.51 -2.23 -3.37
C ASP A 112 -12.17 -0.85 -3.14
N ASN A 113 -13.47 -0.77 -3.26
CA ASN A 113 -14.28 0.42 -2.98
C ASN A 113 -15.75 0.05 -2.77
N GLY A 114 -16.55 1.03 -2.38
CA GLY A 114 -18.01 0.91 -2.40
C GLY A 114 -18.68 0.86 -1.03
N ILE A 115 -17.99 0.53 0.06
CA ILE A 115 -18.60 0.40 1.40
C ILE A 115 -19.26 1.69 1.90
N SER A 116 -18.87 2.83 1.37
CA SER A 116 -19.43 4.15 1.69
C SER A 116 -20.28 4.75 0.56
N SER A 117 -20.53 4.01 -0.53
CA SER A 117 -21.17 4.49 -1.76
C SER A 117 -22.71 4.39 -1.72
N VAL A 118 -23.34 4.99 -0.70
CA VAL A 118 -24.80 4.91 -0.47
C VAL A 118 -25.59 5.44 -1.66
N GLU A 119 -25.25 6.62 -2.15
CA GLU A 119 -25.96 7.29 -3.27
C GLU A 119 -25.72 6.57 -4.60
N GLY A 120 -24.49 6.11 -4.86
CA GLY A 120 -24.14 5.39 -6.06
C GLY A 120 -24.87 4.03 -6.16
N VAL A 121 -24.94 3.29 -5.06
CA VAL A 121 -25.71 2.02 -5.01
C VAL A 121 -27.19 2.28 -5.28
N ALA A 122 -27.78 3.28 -4.64
CA ALA A 122 -29.17 3.64 -4.87
C ALA A 122 -29.43 4.04 -6.34
N ALA A 123 -28.53 4.80 -6.95
CA ALA A 123 -28.60 5.17 -8.36
C ALA A 123 -28.52 3.95 -9.31
N ALA A 124 -27.63 2.99 -9.01
CA ALA A 124 -27.49 1.76 -9.78
C ALA A 124 -28.77 0.90 -9.72
N GLN A 125 -29.32 0.72 -8.52
CA GLN A 125 -30.56 -0.04 -8.32
C GLN A 125 -31.77 0.63 -8.98
N GLN A 126 -31.87 1.96 -8.97
CA GLN A 126 -32.90 2.70 -9.72
C GLN A 126 -32.84 2.46 -11.23
N LEU A 127 -31.67 2.13 -11.76
CA LEU A 127 -31.46 1.76 -13.16
C LEU A 127 -31.63 0.25 -13.43
N GLY A 128 -32.05 -0.52 -12.42
CA GLY A 128 -32.28 -1.97 -12.51
C GLY A 128 -31.02 -2.84 -12.45
N MET A 129 -29.88 -2.28 -12.06
CA MET A 129 -28.63 -3.01 -11.88
C MET A 129 -28.57 -3.64 -10.49
N GLN A 130 -28.15 -4.91 -10.40
CA GLN A 130 -27.75 -5.51 -9.12
C GLN A 130 -26.35 -5.03 -8.72
N VAL A 131 -26.07 -4.96 -7.42
CA VAL A 131 -24.78 -4.44 -6.92
C VAL A 131 -24.18 -5.39 -5.89
N ILE A 132 -22.96 -5.86 -6.14
CA ILE A 132 -22.11 -6.54 -5.16
C ILE A 132 -20.97 -5.58 -4.79
N ILE A 133 -20.79 -5.33 -3.51
CA ILE A 133 -19.64 -4.59 -2.99
C ILE A 133 -18.61 -5.60 -2.48
N THR A 134 -17.37 -5.51 -2.99
CA THR A 134 -16.20 -6.16 -2.40
C THR A 134 -15.20 -5.07 -1.99
N ASP A 135 -14.99 -4.95 -0.69
CA ASP A 135 -14.22 -3.84 -0.12
C ASP A 135 -13.56 -4.28 1.19
N HIS A 136 -12.59 -3.54 1.67
CA HIS A 136 -11.94 -3.76 2.95
C HIS A 136 -11.85 -2.49 3.82
N HIS A 137 -12.24 -1.36 3.27
CA HIS A 137 -12.25 -0.09 3.98
C HIS A 137 -13.23 -0.10 5.16
N LEU A 138 -13.00 0.79 6.13
CA LEU A 138 -13.90 0.92 7.27
C LEU A 138 -15.26 1.48 6.82
N PRO A 139 -16.36 0.88 7.26
CA PRO A 139 -17.69 1.33 6.89
C PRO A 139 -17.99 2.72 7.48
N GLY A 140 -18.82 3.49 6.75
CA GLY A 140 -19.42 4.70 7.27
C GLY A 140 -20.52 4.41 8.32
N ARG A 141 -21.18 5.47 8.81
CA ARG A 141 -22.31 5.35 9.75
C ARG A 141 -23.52 4.63 9.12
N VAL A 142 -23.68 4.74 7.83
CA VAL A 142 -24.75 4.11 7.04
C VAL A 142 -24.10 3.25 5.98
N LEU A 143 -24.53 2.00 5.89
CA LEU A 143 -24.12 1.10 4.83
C LEU A 143 -24.99 1.30 3.59
N PRO A 144 -24.43 1.18 2.36
CA PRO A 144 -25.23 1.14 1.14
C PRO A 144 -26.14 -0.08 1.12
N SER A 145 -27.34 0.05 0.53
CA SER A 145 -28.32 -1.03 0.39
C SER A 145 -28.01 -1.96 -0.79
N ALA A 146 -26.73 -2.33 -0.99
CA ALA A 146 -26.33 -3.23 -2.05
C ALA A 146 -26.94 -4.63 -1.90
N ASP A 147 -27.10 -5.36 -3.01
CA ASP A 147 -27.62 -6.73 -3.01
C ASP A 147 -26.73 -7.70 -2.23
N ALA A 148 -25.43 -7.46 -2.23
CA ALA A 148 -24.48 -8.12 -1.33
C ALA A 148 -23.31 -7.18 -0.96
N ILE A 149 -22.82 -7.30 0.28
CA ILE A 149 -21.60 -6.62 0.75
C ILE A 149 -20.67 -7.67 1.33
N VAL A 150 -19.46 -7.78 0.79
CA VAL A 150 -18.39 -8.63 1.28
C VAL A 150 -17.25 -7.72 1.73
N ASN A 151 -17.15 -7.50 3.03
CA ASN A 151 -16.13 -6.66 3.64
C ASN A 151 -15.80 -7.20 5.04
N PRO A 152 -14.54 -7.54 5.36
CA PRO A 152 -14.17 -8.06 6.67
C PRO A 152 -14.42 -7.08 7.81
N ASN A 153 -14.49 -5.76 7.51
CA ASN A 153 -14.66 -4.69 8.46
C ASN A 153 -16.14 -4.26 8.68
N GLN A 154 -17.10 -4.86 7.94
CA GLN A 154 -18.51 -4.56 8.20
C GLN A 154 -18.95 -5.10 9.58
N VAL A 155 -19.93 -4.41 10.18
CA VAL A 155 -20.47 -4.77 11.50
C VAL A 155 -21.02 -6.21 11.47
N GLY A 156 -20.63 -7.02 12.46
CA GLY A 156 -21.07 -8.41 12.58
C GLY A 156 -20.30 -9.42 11.72
N CYS A 157 -19.30 -9.00 10.95
CA CYS A 157 -18.46 -9.93 10.21
C CYS A 157 -17.49 -10.64 11.17
N GLU A 158 -17.50 -11.98 11.17
CA GLU A 158 -16.66 -12.80 12.04
C GLU A 158 -15.33 -13.20 11.42
N PHE A 159 -15.01 -12.74 10.19
CA PHE A 159 -13.74 -13.03 9.55
C PHE A 159 -12.58 -12.47 10.36
N PRO A 160 -11.65 -13.32 10.85
CA PRO A 160 -10.63 -12.87 11.81
C PRO A 160 -9.61 -11.89 11.24
N SER A 161 -9.25 -12.00 9.94
CA SER A 161 -8.30 -11.12 9.28
C SER A 161 -8.98 -9.82 8.84
N LYS A 162 -8.99 -8.83 9.73
CA LYS A 162 -9.58 -7.50 9.47
C LYS A 162 -8.73 -6.64 8.53
N SER A 163 -7.49 -7.03 8.32
CA SER A 163 -6.53 -6.35 7.46
C SER A 163 -6.43 -6.96 6.06
N LEU A 164 -7.41 -7.73 5.63
CA LEU A 164 -7.43 -8.29 4.28
C LEU A 164 -7.51 -7.13 3.27
N ALA A 165 -6.64 -7.12 2.25
CA ALA A 165 -6.68 -6.13 1.17
C ALA A 165 -7.87 -6.37 0.22
N GLY A 166 -8.24 -5.40 -0.59
CA GLY A 166 -9.34 -5.52 -1.56
C GLY A 166 -9.18 -6.73 -2.48
N VAL A 167 -7.98 -6.94 -3.02
CA VAL A 167 -7.67 -8.13 -3.85
C VAL A 167 -7.82 -9.44 -3.09
N GLY A 168 -7.53 -9.44 -1.79
CA GLY A 168 -7.77 -10.59 -0.92
C GLY A 168 -9.25 -10.89 -0.77
N VAL A 169 -10.10 -9.88 -0.61
CA VAL A 169 -11.57 -10.04 -0.55
C VAL A 169 -12.08 -10.64 -1.86
N VAL A 170 -11.66 -10.10 -3.00
CA VAL A 170 -12.02 -10.65 -4.33
C VAL A 170 -11.56 -12.11 -4.46
N PHE A 171 -10.33 -12.42 -4.04
CA PHE A 171 -9.82 -13.81 -4.05
C PHE A 171 -10.72 -14.76 -3.27
N TYR A 172 -11.17 -14.36 -2.07
CA TYR A 172 -12.07 -15.18 -1.25
C TYR A 172 -13.45 -15.36 -1.90
N VAL A 173 -14.02 -14.31 -2.52
CA VAL A 173 -15.29 -14.42 -3.27
C VAL A 173 -15.13 -15.39 -4.44
N MET A 174 -14.03 -15.30 -5.20
CA MET A 174 -13.77 -16.22 -6.32
C MET A 174 -13.53 -17.66 -5.82
N ALA A 175 -12.90 -17.84 -4.67
CA ALA A 175 -12.70 -19.16 -4.04
C ALA A 175 -14.05 -19.81 -3.63
N ALA A 176 -14.94 -19.03 -3.03
CA ALA A 176 -16.28 -19.47 -2.67
C ALA A 176 -17.12 -19.81 -3.91
N LEU A 177 -17.10 -18.93 -4.92
CA LEU A 177 -17.80 -19.17 -6.18
C LEU A 177 -17.30 -20.46 -6.86
N ARG A 178 -15.97 -20.67 -6.94
CA ARG A 178 -15.41 -21.91 -7.49
C ARG A 178 -15.91 -23.15 -6.74
N SER A 179 -15.99 -23.10 -5.40
CA SER A 179 -16.51 -24.23 -4.60
C SER A 179 -17.96 -24.53 -4.98
N THR A 180 -18.82 -23.51 -5.02
CA THR A 180 -20.23 -23.66 -5.45
C THR A 180 -20.34 -24.22 -6.87
N LEU A 181 -19.55 -23.71 -7.81
CA LEU A 181 -19.56 -24.20 -9.20
C LEU A 181 -19.14 -25.67 -9.29
N ARG A 182 -18.16 -26.10 -8.49
CA ARG A 182 -17.74 -27.50 -8.38
C ARG A 182 -18.89 -28.37 -7.84
N GLU A 183 -19.51 -27.97 -6.73
CA GLU A 183 -20.63 -28.68 -6.10
C GLU A 183 -21.84 -28.82 -7.04
N GLN A 184 -22.11 -27.79 -7.85
CA GLN A 184 -23.16 -27.80 -8.88
C GLN A 184 -22.78 -28.58 -10.15
N GLY A 185 -21.57 -29.12 -10.22
CA GLY A 185 -21.04 -29.84 -11.38
C GLY A 185 -20.92 -28.96 -12.64
N TRP A 186 -20.78 -27.64 -12.46
CA TRP A 186 -20.73 -26.65 -13.54
C TRP A 186 -19.63 -26.93 -14.54
N PHE A 187 -18.40 -27.11 -14.07
CA PHE A 187 -17.23 -27.31 -14.93
C PHE A 187 -17.39 -28.54 -15.83
N ALA A 188 -17.87 -29.65 -15.29
CA ALA A 188 -18.12 -30.86 -16.04
C ALA A 188 -19.26 -30.68 -17.07
N LYS A 189 -20.34 -29.99 -16.70
CA LYS A 189 -21.48 -29.71 -17.60
C LYS A 189 -21.09 -28.81 -18.76
N GLN A 190 -20.16 -27.86 -18.55
CA GLN A 190 -19.72 -26.91 -19.56
C GLN A 190 -18.48 -27.41 -20.33
N GLY A 191 -17.88 -28.54 -19.96
CA GLY A 191 -16.65 -29.01 -20.57
C GLY A 191 -15.44 -28.13 -20.29
N ILE A 192 -15.46 -27.36 -19.20
CA ILE A 192 -14.38 -26.47 -18.78
C ILE A 192 -13.55 -27.16 -17.71
N SER A 193 -12.21 -27.08 -17.81
CA SER A 193 -11.34 -27.51 -16.72
C SER A 193 -11.53 -26.61 -15.51
N GLU A 194 -11.66 -27.18 -14.31
CA GLU A 194 -11.76 -26.38 -13.08
C GLU A 194 -10.51 -25.51 -12.88
N PRO A 195 -10.65 -24.17 -12.80
CA PRO A 195 -9.51 -23.27 -12.70
C PRO A 195 -8.80 -23.40 -11.35
N ASN A 196 -7.47 -23.39 -11.38
CA ASN A 196 -6.65 -23.33 -10.18
C ASN A 196 -6.47 -21.87 -9.74
N LEU A 197 -7.21 -21.43 -8.74
CA LEU A 197 -7.14 -20.05 -8.22
C LEU A 197 -5.78 -19.68 -7.61
N ALA A 198 -4.95 -20.66 -7.22
CA ALA A 198 -3.57 -20.37 -6.84
C ALA A 198 -2.81 -19.68 -7.99
N ALA A 199 -3.28 -19.79 -9.25
CA ALA A 199 -2.71 -19.08 -10.39
C ALA A 199 -2.77 -17.55 -10.26
N PHE A 200 -3.63 -16.99 -9.44
CA PHE A 200 -3.83 -15.55 -9.25
C PHE A 200 -3.20 -15.00 -7.96
N LEU A 201 -2.46 -15.83 -7.20
CA LEU A 201 -1.85 -15.39 -5.93
C LEU A 201 -0.70 -14.40 -6.12
N ASP A 202 -0.13 -14.31 -7.31
CA ASP A 202 0.81 -13.26 -7.69
C ASP A 202 0.16 -11.86 -7.65
N LEU A 203 -1.08 -11.74 -8.19
CA LEU A 203 -1.88 -10.52 -8.10
C LEU A 203 -2.26 -10.22 -6.65
N VAL A 204 -2.69 -11.25 -5.88
CA VAL A 204 -3.03 -11.09 -4.46
C VAL A 204 -1.83 -10.62 -3.65
N ALA A 205 -0.64 -11.16 -3.90
CA ALA A 205 0.57 -10.72 -3.21
C ALA A 205 0.91 -9.27 -3.55
N LEU A 206 0.78 -8.88 -4.82
CA LEU A 206 1.07 -7.51 -5.25
C LEU A 206 0.12 -6.50 -4.62
N GLY A 207 -1.21 -6.68 -4.73
CA GLY A 207 -2.18 -5.76 -4.15
C GLY A 207 -2.04 -5.67 -2.63
N THR A 208 -1.99 -6.81 -1.93
CA THR A 208 -1.82 -6.85 -0.46
C THR A 208 -0.60 -6.06 0.03
N VAL A 209 0.54 -6.19 -0.67
CA VAL A 209 1.77 -5.47 -0.29
C VAL A 209 1.71 -4.00 -0.70
N ALA A 210 1.12 -3.68 -1.86
CA ALA A 210 1.04 -2.32 -2.38
C ALA A 210 0.08 -1.44 -1.57
N ASP A 211 -0.99 -2.01 -1.03
CA ASP A 211 -1.95 -1.32 -0.15
C ASP A 211 -1.43 -1.11 1.29
N VAL A 212 -0.30 -1.74 1.62
CA VAL A 212 0.36 -1.60 2.94
C VAL A 212 -0.53 -2.05 4.11
N VAL A 213 -1.43 -2.99 3.89
CA VAL A 213 -2.22 -3.60 4.96
C VAL A 213 -1.37 -4.41 5.93
N SER A 214 -1.86 -4.58 7.15
CA SER A 214 -1.22 -5.43 8.16
C SER A 214 -0.95 -6.84 7.63
N LEU A 215 0.31 -7.28 7.73
CA LEU A 215 0.68 -8.65 7.39
C LEU A 215 0.39 -9.60 8.57
N ASP A 216 -0.89 -9.76 8.90
CA ASP A 216 -1.33 -10.81 9.78
C ASP A 216 -1.04 -12.20 9.20
N ARG A 217 -1.33 -13.26 9.94
CA ARG A 217 -1.02 -14.62 9.49
C ARG A 217 -1.68 -14.96 8.15
N ASN A 218 -2.94 -14.55 7.94
CA ASN A 218 -3.68 -14.84 6.71
C ASN A 218 -3.06 -14.15 5.50
N ASN A 219 -2.79 -12.85 5.62
CA ASN A 219 -2.12 -12.07 4.58
C ASN A 219 -0.71 -12.59 4.30
N ARG A 220 0.04 -13.00 5.34
CA ARG A 220 1.37 -13.60 5.16
C ARG A 220 1.32 -14.90 4.37
N ILE A 221 0.30 -15.75 4.57
CA ILE A 221 0.11 -16.98 3.76
C ILE A 221 -0.13 -16.61 2.30
N LEU A 222 -1.06 -15.68 2.02
CA LEU A 222 -1.39 -15.23 0.67
C LEU A 222 -0.17 -14.65 -0.04
N VAL A 223 0.53 -13.71 0.60
CA VAL A 223 1.74 -13.07 0.05
C VAL A 223 2.86 -14.08 -0.17
N ASN A 224 3.10 -14.98 0.78
CA ASN A 224 4.13 -16.01 0.65
C ASN A 224 3.90 -16.93 -0.56
N GLU A 225 2.67 -17.38 -0.76
CA GLU A 225 2.32 -18.23 -1.90
C GLU A 225 2.44 -17.48 -3.23
N GLY A 226 2.03 -16.19 -3.27
CA GLY A 226 2.23 -15.34 -4.42
C GLY A 226 3.72 -15.13 -4.75
N LEU A 227 4.54 -14.84 -3.74
CA LEU A 227 6.00 -14.71 -3.92
C LEU A 227 6.63 -16.01 -4.45
N LYS A 228 6.23 -17.18 -3.94
CA LYS A 228 6.70 -18.48 -4.47
C LYS A 228 6.39 -18.64 -5.96
N ARG A 229 5.19 -18.21 -6.39
CA ARG A 229 4.79 -18.26 -7.79
C ARG A 229 5.63 -17.33 -8.65
N ILE A 230 5.79 -16.08 -8.23
CA ILE A 230 6.59 -15.08 -8.95
C ILE A 230 8.04 -15.56 -9.08
N ARG A 231 8.63 -16.06 -7.98
CA ARG A 231 9.99 -16.65 -7.98
C ARG A 231 10.13 -17.80 -8.99
N ALA A 232 9.10 -18.63 -9.11
CA ALA A 232 9.05 -19.73 -10.06
C ALA A 232 8.79 -19.29 -11.52
N GLY A 233 8.62 -17.99 -11.80
CA GLY A 233 8.30 -17.45 -13.13
C GLY A 233 6.89 -17.79 -13.60
N ARG A 234 5.96 -18.00 -12.68
CA ARG A 234 4.54 -18.33 -12.95
C ARG A 234 3.60 -17.20 -12.58
N ALA A 235 4.05 -15.96 -12.71
CA ALA A 235 3.25 -14.77 -12.55
C ALA A 235 2.70 -14.30 -13.91
N CYS A 236 1.71 -13.37 -13.87
CA CYS A 236 1.23 -12.71 -15.08
C CYS A 236 2.36 -11.88 -15.73
N GLU A 237 2.30 -11.74 -17.06
CA GLU A 237 3.37 -11.08 -17.84
C GLU A 237 3.59 -9.63 -17.40
N GLY A 238 2.55 -8.91 -16.99
CA GLY A 238 2.67 -7.55 -16.48
C GLY A 238 3.55 -7.46 -15.23
N ILE A 239 3.38 -8.35 -14.24
CA ILE A 239 4.24 -8.40 -13.05
C ILE A 239 5.70 -8.70 -13.43
N LEU A 240 5.93 -9.65 -14.36
CA LEU A 240 7.28 -10.01 -14.80
C LEU A 240 7.97 -8.84 -15.53
N ALA A 241 7.23 -8.12 -16.37
CA ALA A 241 7.72 -6.93 -17.07
C ALA A 241 8.08 -5.81 -16.10
N LEU A 242 7.19 -5.49 -15.14
CA LEU A 242 7.41 -4.47 -14.12
C LEU A 242 8.61 -4.77 -13.22
N LEU A 243 8.83 -6.05 -12.85
CA LEU A 243 10.01 -6.49 -12.10
C LEU A 243 11.29 -6.30 -12.91
N THR A 244 11.26 -6.61 -14.21
CA THR A 244 12.40 -6.43 -15.11
C THR A 244 12.80 -4.95 -15.19
N LEU A 245 11.86 -4.04 -15.39
CA LEU A 245 12.10 -2.59 -15.39
C LEU A 245 12.52 -2.07 -14.01
N GLY A 246 11.99 -2.67 -12.96
CA GLY A 246 12.40 -2.41 -11.57
C GLY A 246 13.79 -2.93 -11.23
N LYS A 247 14.46 -3.63 -12.15
CA LYS A 247 15.78 -4.28 -11.97
C LYS A 247 15.78 -5.22 -10.76
N ARG A 248 14.68 -5.96 -10.57
CA ARG A 248 14.53 -6.94 -9.48
C ARG A 248 14.71 -8.35 -10.01
N ASN A 249 15.58 -9.11 -9.32
CA ASN A 249 15.76 -10.53 -9.64
C ASN A 249 14.59 -11.32 -9.03
N ARG A 250 13.73 -11.88 -9.89
CA ARG A 250 12.56 -12.66 -9.44
C ARG A 250 12.91 -13.84 -8.54
N VAL A 251 14.08 -14.47 -8.72
CA VAL A 251 14.47 -15.67 -7.95
C VAL A 251 14.63 -15.35 -6.46
N ASN A 252 15.14 -14.16 -6.14
CA ASN A 252 15.41 -13.71 -4.77
C ASN A 252 14.36 -12.68 -4.28
N LEU A 253 13.23 -12.57 -4.98
CA LEU A 253 12.20 -11.57 -4.72
C LEU A 253 11.68 -11.64 -3.28
N VAL A 254 11.52 -10.50 -2.65
CA VAL A 254 10.89 -10.32 -1.32
C VAL A 254 9.68 -9.40 -1.41
N ALA A 255 8.85 -9.38 -0.37
CA ALA A 255 7.63 -8.55 -0.36
C ALA A 255 7.92 -7.07 -0.61
N SER A 256 8.99 -6.53 -0.03
CA SER A 256 9.40 -5.14 -0.24
C SER A 256 9.69 -4.79 -1.71
N ASP A 257 10.13 -5.76 -2.53
CA ASP A 257 10.31 -5.52 -3.97
C ASP A 257 8.98 -5.24 -4.68
N LEU A 258 7.91 -5.92 -4.28
CA LEU A 258 6.56 -5.62 -4.80
C LEU A 258 6.11 -4.21 -4.38
N GLY A 259 6.29 -3.85 -3.10
CA GLY A 259 5.90 -2.56 -2.56
C GLY A 259 6.73 -1.38 -3.08
N PHE A 260 8.03 -1.55 -3.34
CA PHE A 260 8.93 -0.45 -3.72
C PHE A 260 9.32 -0.44 -5.20
N ALA A 261 9.16 -1.55 -5.92
CA ALA A 261 9.49 -1.57 -7.35
C ALA A 261 8.26 -1.72 -8.25
N VAL A 262 7.29 -2.57 -7.93
CA VAL A 262 6.12 -2.84 -8.79
C VAL A 262 4.97 -1.89 -8.46
N GLY A 263 4.51 -1.85 -7.20
CA GLY A 263 3.37 -1.02 -6.76
C GLY A 263 3.48 0.45 -7.15
N PRO A 264 4.63 1.15 -6.95
CA PRO A 264 4.75 2.55 -7.33
C PRO A 264 4.60 2.84 -8.82
N ARG A 265 4.91 1.88 -9.71
CA ARG A 265 4.73 2.00 -11.15
C ARG A 265 3.25 1.93 -11.54
N LEU A 266 2.51 0.99 -10.96
CA LEU A 266 1.05 0.92 -11.11
C LEU A 266 0.39 2.17 -10.52
N ASN A 267 0.70 2.52 -9.28
CA ASN A 267 0.13 3.68 -8.60
C ASN A 267 0.40 5.02 -9.31
N ALA A 268 1.44 5.10 -10.16
CA ALA A 268 1.73 6.31 -10.91
C ALA A 268 0.66 6.59 -11.96
N ALA A 269 0.09 5.57 -12.60
CA ALA A 269 -1.02 5.73 -13.54
C ALA A 269 -2.23 6.39 -12.87
N GLY A 270 -2.74 5.85 -11.76
CA GLY A 270 -3.87 6.43 -11.04
C GLY A 270 -3.59 7.79 -10.35
N ARG A 271 -2.34 8.27 -10.37
CA ARG A 271 -1.96 9.58 -9.83
C ARG A 271 -1.76 10.66 -10.91
N LEU A 272 -1.43 10.27 -12.12
CA LEU A 272 -1.05 11.19 -13.19
C LEU A 272 -1.94 11.04 -14.43
N ASP A 273 -2.59 9.86 -14.60
CA ASP A 273 -3.35 9.52 -15.80
C ASP A 273 -4.47 8.51 -15.46
N ASP A 274 -4.66 7.49 -16.28
CA ASP A 274 -5.69 6.47 -16.17
C ASP A 274 -5.10 5.12 -15.73
N MET A 275 -5.66 4.54 -14.64
CA MET A 275 -5.28 3.23 -14.13
C MET A 275 -5.64 2.08 -15.09
N ALA A 276 -6.47 2.33 -16.11
CA ALA A 276 -6.79 1.32 -17.12
C ALA A 276 -5.52 0.72 -17.75
N LEU A 277 -4.47 1.53 -17.99
CA LEU A 277 -3.18 1.04 -18.46
C LEU A 277 -2.57 0.00 -17.51
N GLY A 278 -2.65 0.23 -16.20
CA GLY A 278 -2.18 -0.72 -15.19
C GLY A 278 -2.98 -2.03 -15.20
N ILE A 279 -4.29 -1.93 -15.30
CA ILE A 279 -5.20 -3.09 -15.38
C ILE A 279 -4.91 -3.91 -16.64
N GLU A 280 -4.80 -3.27 -17.81
CA GLU A 280 -4.50 -3.97 -19.08
C GLU A 280 -3.10 -4.63 -19.06
N CYS A 281 -2.11 -3.99 -18.45
CA CYS A 281 -0.79 -4.58 -18.22
C CYS A 281 -0.88 -5.87 -17.39
N LEU A 282 -1.76 -5.94 -16.39
CA LEU A 282 -1.98 -7.14 -15.58
C LEU A 282 -2.90 -8.18 -16.26
N LEU A 283 -3.69 -7.78 -17.24
CA LEU A 283 -4.62 -8.66 -17.97
C LEU A 283 -4.01 -9.32 -19.20
N THR A 284 -3.01 -8.71 -19.82
CA THR A 284 -2.40 -9.28 -21.03
C THR A 284 -1.62 -10.56 -20.73
N ASP A 285 -1.71 -11.53 -21.66
CA ASP A 285 -0.89 -12.74 -21.66
C ASP A 285 0.23 -12.65 -22.73
N ASN A 286 0.36 -11.51 -23.42
CA ASN A 286 1.41 -11.27 -24.40
C ASN A 286 2.61 -10.54 -23.74
N PRO A 287 3.81 -11.15 -23.70
CA PRO A 287 4.98 -10.55 -23.06
C PRO A 287 5.42 -9.21 -23.67
N ASP A 288 5.31 -9.04 -25.00
CA ASP A 288 5.72 -7.82 -25.67
C ASP A 288 4.77 -6.67 -25.34
N SER A 289 3.46 -6.94 -25.36
CA SER A 289 2.44 -5.96 -24.93
C SER A 289 2.59 -5.59 -23.47
N ALA A 290 2.84 -6.57 -22.59
CA ALA A 290 3.11 -6.33 -21.18
C ALA A 290 4.33 -5.43 -20.97
N MET A 291 5.42 -5.69 -21.71
CA MET A 291 6.64 -4.88 -21.62
C MET A 291 6.42 -3.46 -22.12
N ALA A 292 5.66 -3.24 -23.21
CA ALA A 292 5.34 -1.91 -23.71
C ALA A 292 4.54 -1.10 -22.67
N MET A 293 3.46 -1.66 -22.14
CA MET A 293 2.66 -1.02 -21.09
C MET A 293 3.46 -0.78 -19.81
N ALA A 294 4.30 -1.71 -19.40
CA ALA A 294 5.17 -1.54 -18.24
C ALA A 294 6.19 -0.39 -18.44
N GLN A 295 6.69 -0.16 -19.66
CA GLN A 295 7.55 0.99 -19.98
C GLN A 295 6.81 2.31 -19.83
N GLU A 296 5.56 2.40 -20.27
CA GLU A 296 4.74 3.60 -20.07
C GLU A 296 4.51 3.87 -18.57
N LEU A 297 4.16 2.83 -17.79
CA LEU A 297 4.01 2.92 -16.34
C LEU A 297 5.32 3.35 -15.64
N ASP A 298 6.49 2.86 -16.10
CA ASP A 298 7.78 3.32 -15.58
C ASP A 298 8.05 4.78 -15.92
N GLY A 299 7.69 5.23 -17.13
CA GLY A 299 7.75 6.64 -17.55
C GLY A 299 6.92 7.55 -16.64
N MET A 300 5.66 7.19 -16.37
CA MET A 300 4.78 7.90 -15.43
C MET A 300 5.37 7.91 -14.01
N ASN A 301 5.94 6.80 -13.55
CA ASN A 301 6.57 6.74 -12.23
C ASN A 301 7.83 7.63 -12.15
N GLN A 302 8.61 7.78 -13.22
CA GLN A 302 9.72 8.73 -13.26
C GLN A 302 9.23 10.17 -13.21
N GLN A 303 8.18 10.53 -13.97
CA GLN A 303 7.56 11.86 -13.90
C GLN A 303 7.05 12.17 -12.50
N ARG A 304 6.33 11.21 -11.87
CA ARG A 304 5.87 11.36 -10.49
C ARG A 304 7.03 11.64 -9.53
N LYS A 305 8.18 10.95 -9.68
CA LYS A 305 9.36 11.16 -8.83
C LYS A 305 9.97 12.54 -9.01
N VAL A 306 9.97 13.08 -10.23
CA VAL A 306 10.44 14.44 -10.49
C VAL A 306 9.52 15.44 -9.79
N ILE A 307 8.21 15.34 -10.01
CA ILE A 307 7.22 16.19 -9.34
C ILE A 307 7.35 16.11 -7.81
N GLU A 308 7.47 14.88 -7.25
CA GLU A 308 7.67 14.66 -5.81
C GLU A 308 8.94 15.36 -5.30
N THR A 309 10.04 15.26 -6.05
CA THR A 309 11.32 15.86 -5.67
C THR A 309 11.23 17.38 -5.66
N ASP A 310 10.69 17.98 -6.73
CA ASP A 310 10.53 19.43 -6.85
C ASP A 310 9.61 19.98 -5.74
N MET A 311 8.47 19.32 -5.49
CA MET A 311 7.54 19.72 -4.42
C MET A 311 8.17 19.58 -3.03
N ARG A 312 8.94 18.51 -2.79
CA ARG A 312 9.66 18.31 -1.52
C ARG A 312 10.71 19.38 -1.30
N ASP A 313 11.51 19.70 -2.32
CA ASP A 313 12.58 20.69 -2.20
C ASP A 313 11.99 22.10 -1.97
N GLN A 314 10.85 22.43 -2.60
CA GLN A 314 10.08 23.64 -2.30
C GLN A 314 9.54 23.64 -0.86
N ALA A 315 8.95 22.52 -0.40
CA ALA A 315 8.41 22.42 0.95
C ALA A 315 9.51 22.56 2.02
N VAL A 316 10.68 21.95 1.80
CA VAL A 316 11.83 22.06 2.70
C VAL A 316 12.35 23.50 2.73
N ALA A 317 12.51 24.14 1.57
CA ALA A 317 12.93 25.55 1.51
C ALA A 317 11.94 26.47 2.23
N ASN A 318 10.63 26.24 2.11
CA ASN A 318 9.61 27.00 2.83
C ASN A 318 9.68 26.77 4.34
N LEU A 319 9.94 25.53 4.79
CA LEU A 319 10.13 25.22 6.22
C LEU A 319 11.40 25.86 6.78
N ASP A 320 12.51 25.85 6.03
CA ASP A 320 13.76 26.49 6.44
C ASP A 320 13.63 28.02 6.51
N LEU A 321 12.81 28.64 5.63
CA LEU A 321 12.47 30.07 5.67
C LEU A 321 11.58 30.45 6.85
N MET A 322 10.76 29.53 7.36
CA MET A 322 9.92 29.73 8.54
C MET A 322 10.72 29.79 9.84
N ALA A 323 12.05 29.48 9.76
CA ALA A 323 13.00 29.54 10.90
C ALA A 323 12.38 28.99 12.20
N PHE A 324 11.80 27.79 12.13
CA PHE A 324 11.44 27.10 13.35
C PHE A 324 12.74 26.74 14.08
N ASP A 325 12.98 27.30 15.25
CA ASP A 325 13.85 26.65 16.21
C ASP A 325 13.31 25.23 16.43
N GLU A 326 14.16 24.23 16.59
CA GLU A 326 13.70 22.83 16.75
C GLU A 326 12.64 22.68 17.87
N GLU A 327 12.61 23.60 18.81
CA GLU A 327 11.65 23.69 19.92
C GLU A 327 10.28 24.32 19.53
N GLU A 328 10.14 24.95 18.35
CA GLU A 328 8.93 25.68 17.94
C GLU A 328 8.12 25.02 16.82
N VAL A 329 8.50 23.80 16.37
CA VAL A 329 7.72 23.10 15.31
C VAL A 329 6.33 22.75 15.85
N PRO A 330 5.22 23.22 15.23
CA PRO A 330 3.88 22.89 15.67
C PRO A 330 3.64 21.37 15.76
N ALA A 331 2.85 20.94 16.73
CA ALA A 331 2.51 19.53 16.90
C ALA A 331 1.85 18.93 15.66
N GLY A 332 1.04 19.71 14.94
CA GLY A 332 0.46 19.35 13.65
C GLY A 332 0.79 20.38 12.56
N LEU A 333 1.19 19.93 11.38
CA LEU A 333 1.64 20.78 10.26
C LEU A 333 0.65 20.78 9.11
N CYS A 334 0.29 22.00 8.64
CA CYS A 334 -0.39 22.20 7.36
C CYS A 334 0.53 22.96 6.41
N LEU A 335 0.71 22.44 5.20
CA LEU A 335 1.52 23.02 4.15
C LEU A 335 0.66 23.22 2.90
N TYR A 336 0.83 24.33 2.22
CA TYR A 336 0.11 24.64 0.99
C TYR A 336 1.02 25.38 0.02
N ASP A 337 0.93 25.01 -1.24
CA ASP A 337 1.47 25.77 -2.36
C ASP A 337 0.58 25.61 -3.60
N SER A 338 0.33 26.69 -4.34
CA SER A 338 -0.53 26.69 -5.53
C SER A 338 0.05 25.91 -6.71
N GLY A 339 1.36 25.68 -6.72
CA GLY A 339 2.07 24.88 -7.74
C GLY A 339 2.06 23.37 -7.47
N TRP A 340 1.53 22.93 -6.32
CA TRP A 340 1.58 21.52 -5.99
C TRP A 340 0.53 20.68 -6.72
N HIS A 341 0.94 19.48 -7.14
CA HIS A 341 0.09 18.55 -7.85
C HIS A 341 -0.75 17.68 -6.89
N GLN A 342 -2.08 17.70 -7.05
CA GLN A 342 -3.02 16.96 -6.18
C GLN A 342 -2.69 15.46 -6.03
N GLY A 343 -2.22 14.80 -7.08
CA GLY A 343 -1.87 13.37 -7.07
C GLY A 343 -0.61 13.06 -6.26
N VAL A 344 0.19 14.08 -5.90
CA VAL A 344 1.51 13.91 -5.24
C VAL A 344 1.53 14.44 -3.81
N ILE A 345 0.60 15.32 -3.40
CA ILE A 345 0.57 15.90 -2.05
C ILE A 345 0.57 14.84 -0.93
N GLY A 346 -0.04 13.69 -1.14
CA GLY A 346 -0.05 12.60 -0.15
C GLY A 346 1.33 11.97 0.06
N ILE A 347 2.16 11.92 -0.99
CA ILE A 347 3.54 11.45 -0.89
C ILE A 347 4.39 12.52 -0.22
N LEU A 348 4.20 13.78 -0.59
CA LEU A 348 4.87 14.91 0.06
C LEU A 348 4.59 14.93 1.57
N ALA A 349 3.31 14.86 1.97
CA ALA A 349 2.93 14.82 3.38
C ALA A 349 3.62 13.65 4.13
N ALA A 350 3.72 12.46 3.50
CA ALA A 350 4.43 11.33 4.09
C ALA A 350 5.93 11.63 4.30
N ARG A 351 6.62 12.25 3.31
CA ARG A 351 8.03 12.59 3.41
C ARG A 351 8.32 13.63 4.48
N ILE A 352 7.48 14.65 4.57
CA ILE A 352 7.65 15.68 5.61
C ILE A 352 7.35 15.09 6.99
N LYS A 353 6.31 14.26 7.11
CA LYS A 353 6.02 13.51 8.34
C LYS A 353 7.22 12.64 8.78
N GLU A 354 7.85 11.92 7.86
CA GLU A 354 9.06 11.11 8.16
C GLU A 354 10.23 11.98 8.64
N LYS A 355 10.45 13.14 8.02
CA LYS A 355 11.54 14.07 8.38
C LYS A 355 11.33 14.72 9.75
N LEU A 356 10.10 15.16 10.05
CA LEU A 356 9.81 15.98 11.23
C LEU A 356 9.16 15.21 12.38
N HIS A 357 8.76 13.96 12.15
CA HIS A 357 7.95 13.13 13.07
C HIS A 357 6.75 13.88 13.63
N ARG A 358 5.96 14.50 12.74
CA ARG A 358 4.74 15.26 13.04
C ARG A 358 3.61 14.82 12.12
N PRO A 359 2.34 14.83 12.55
CA PRO A 359 1.20 14.77 11.63
C PRO A 359 1.26 15.91 10.63
N VAL A 360 1.10 15.60 9.34
CA VAL A 360 1.24 16.58 8.25
C VAL A 360 0.05 16.50 7.31
N ILE A 361 -0.48 17.65 6.93
CA ILE A 361 -1.43 17.78 5.82
C ILE A 361 -0.82 18.67 4.75
N ALA A 362 -0.68 18.15 3.54
CA ALA A 362 -0.28 18.94 2.37
C ALA A 362 -1.51 19.24 1.50
N PHE A 363 -1.64 20.49 1.08
CA PHE A 363 -2.76 20.99 0.29
C PHE A 363 -2.31 21.43 -1.10
N ALA A 364 -3.18 21.25 -2.08
CA ALA A 364 -3.07 21.78 -3.44
C ALA A 364 -4.40 22.43 -3.86
N ASP A 365 -4.33 23.32 -4.85
CA ASP A 365 -5.53 23.89 -5.45
C ASP A 365 -6.37 22.79 -6.12
N ALA A 366 -7.70 22.82 -5.89
CA ALA A 366 -8.65 21.83 -6.43
C ALA A 366 -9.67 22.44 -7.41
N GLY A 367 -9.45 23.69 -7.84
CA GLY A 367 -10.38 24.42 -8.68
C GLY A 367 -11.42 25.19 -7.86
N PHE A 368 -12.68 25.10 -8.26
CA PHE A 368 -13.78 25.83 -7.65
C PHE A 368 -14.88 24.85 -7.21
N ASP A 369 -15.51 25.14 -6.07
CA ASP A 369 -16.68 24.41 -5.60
C ASP A 369 -17.96 24.78 -6.40
N GLU A 370 -19.08 24.14 -6.08
CA GLU A 370 -20.38 24.38 -6.72
C GLU A 370 -20.89 25.83 -6.56
N GLU A 371 -20.38 26.55 -5.56
CA GLU A 371 -20.69 27.97 -5.30
C GLU A 371 -19.72 28.93 -6.02
N GLY A 372 -18.76 28.40 -6.80
CA GLY A 372 -17.72 29.19 -7.50
C GLY A 372 -16.62 29.71 -6.57
N LYS A 373 -16.43 29.13 -5.37
CA LYS A 373 -15.36 29.47 -4.44
C LYS A 373 -14.16 28.56 -4.64
N ALA A 374 -12.95 29.11 -4.56
CA ALA A 374 -11.73 28.34 -4.68
C ALA A 374 -11.63 27.29 -3.57
N GLU A 375 -11.39 26.03 -3.95
CA GLU A 375 -11.28 24.87 -3.08
C GLU A 375 -9.84 24.37 -3.02
N LEU A 376 -9.43 23.88 -1.83
CA LEU A 376 -8.20 23.14 -1.61
C LEU A 376 -8.50 21.67 -1.32
N LYS A 377 -7.68 20.81 -1.89
CA LYS A 377 -7.67 19.38 -1.57
C LYS A 377 -6.45 19.07 -0.71
N GLY A 378 -6.67 18.47 0.46
CA GLY A 378 -5.64 18.13 1.43
C GLY A 378 -5.41 16.61 1.49
N SER A 379 -4.17 16.22 1.70
CA SER A 379 -3.81 14.84 2.02
C SER A 379 -3.03 14.79 3.32
N ALA A 380 -3.62 14.13 4.31
CA ALA A 380 -3.11 14.02 5.66
C ALA A 380 -2.32 12.73 5.87
N ARG A 381 -1.26 12.80 6.67
CA ARG A 381 -0.48 11.66 7.16
C ARG A 381 -0.22 11.82 8.65
N SER A 382 -0.43 10.73 9.40
CA SER A 382 -0.27 10.69 10.85
C SER A 382 1.00 9.99 11.30
N ILE A 383 1.31 10.16 12.58
CA ILE A 383 2.32 9.39 13.32
C ILE A 383 1.62 8.37 14.23
N ALA A 384 2.37 7.45 14.82
CA ALA A 384 1.85 6.54 15.83
C ALA A 384 1.28 7.34 17.03
N GLY A 385 0.20 6.84 17.61
CA GLY A 385 -0.48 7.51 18.74
C GLY A 385 -1.60 8.47 18.34
N LEU A 386 -1.73 8.88 17.06
CA LEU A 386 -2.77 9.80 16.61
C LEU A 386 -3.62 9.21 15.47
N HIS A 387 -4.93 9.18 15.65
CA HIS A 387 -5.88 8.76 14.62
C HIS A 387 -6.32 9.97 13.78
N ILE A 388 -5.71 10.18 12.60
CA ILE A 388 -5.89 11.43 11.83
C ILE A 388 -7.33 11.71 11.40
N ARG A 389 -8.13 10.66 11.09
CA ARG A 389 -9.54 10.85 10.75
C ARG A 389 -10.34 11.39 11.93
N ASP A 390 -10.06 10.93 13.15
CA ASP A 390 -10.77 11.38 14.36
C ASP A 390 -10.39 12.83 14.69
N VAL A 391 -9.13 13.20 14.47
CA VAL A 391 -8.68 14.61 14.55
C VAL A 391 -9.47 15.48 13.57
N LEU A 392 -9.63 15.05 12.31
CA LEU A 392 -10.40 15.79 11.32
C LEU A 392 -11.89 15.87 11.70
N ASP A 393 -12.47 14.81 12.25
CA ASP A 393 -13.85 14.81 12.77
C ASP A 393 -14.01 15.79 13.94
N GLN A 394 -13.05 15.84 14.86
CA GLN A 394 -13.03 16.79 15.98
C GLN A 394 -12.93 18.23 15.49
N VAL A 395 -11.98 18.51 14.56
CA VAL A 395 -11.85 19.86 13.97
C VAL A 395 -13.14 20.29 13.27
N ALA A 396 -13.75 19.39 12.47
CA ALA A 396 -15.01 19.67 11.77
C ALA A 396 -16.19 19.88 12.74
N THR A 397 -16.24 19.13 13.84
CA THR A 397 -17.29 19.24 14.86
C THR A 397 -17.16 20.52 15.66
N GLN A 398 -15.93 20.88 16.05
CA GLN A 398 -15.67 22.12 16.81
C GLN A 398 -15.77 23.37 15.95
N ASN A 399 -15.60 23.25 14.64
CA ASN A 399 -15.66 24.35 13.68
C ASN A 399 -16.62 24.04 12.52
N PRO A 400 -17.93 24.11 12.72
CA PRO A 400 -18.93 23.79 11.70
C PRO A 400 -18.70 24.58 10.40
N GLY A 401 -18.65 23.85 9.26
CA GLY A 401 -18.47 24.42 7.92
C GLY A 401 -17.01 24.72 7.53
N LEU A 402 -16.02 24.46 8.40
CA LEU A 402 -14.60 24.68 8.12
C LEU A 402 -14.03 23.62 7.17
N VAL A 403 -14.49 22.38 7.29
CA VAL A 403 -14.09 21.26 6.41
C VAL A 403 -15.31 20.86 5.58
N SER A 404 -15.18 20.92 4.25
CA SER A 404 -16.28 20.60 3.33
C SER A 404 -16.54 19.09 3.25
N ARG A 405 -15.46 18.30 3.10
CA ARG A 405 -15.48 16.84 3.04
C ARG A 405 -14.20 16.28 3.65
N PHE A 406 -14.28 15.16 4.32
CA PHE A 406 -13.09 14.41 4.74
C PHE A 406 -13.40 12.91 4.86
N GLY A 407 -12.35 12.09 4.78
CA GLY A 407 -12.43 10.65 4.93
C GLY A 407 -11.05 10.02 5.00
N GLY A 408 -10.99 8.76 5.41
CA GLY A 408 -9.73 8.05 5.53
C GLY A 408 -9.68 7.14 6.75
N HIS A 409 -8.46 6.80 7.16
CA HIS A 409 -8.12 5.87 8.23
C HIS A 409 -7.23 6.51 9.28
N ALA A 410 -6.77 5.71 10.25
CA ALA A 410 -5.92 6.18 11.35
C ALA A 410 -4.66 6.91 10.88
N MET A 411 -3.97 6.41 9.85
CA MET A 411 -2.65 6.91 9.43
C MET A 411 -2.69 7.81 8.20
N ALA A 412 -3.80 7.85 7.46
CA ALA A 412 -3.94 8.65 6.24
C ALA A 412 -5.39 9.06 6.02
N ALA A 413 -5.60 10.31 5.62
CA ALA A 413 -6.92 10.85 5.31
C ALA A 413 -6.83 11.86 4.16
N GLY A 414 -7.97 12.06 3.48
CA GLY A 414 -8.18 13.13 2.51
C GLY A 414 -9.21 14.11 3.04
N LEU A 415 -9.09 15.37 2.64
CA LEU A 415 -10.08 16.41 2.97
C LEU A 415 -10.15 17.47 1.89
N SER A 416 -11.27 18.21 1.90
CA SER A 416 -11.44 19.43 1.11
C SER A 416 -11.90 20.57 2.01
N LEU A 417 -11.42 21.77 1.71
CA LEU A 417 -11.84 22.99 2.38
C LEU A 417 -11.80 24.18 1.42
N LYS A 418 -12.54 25.27 1.75
CA LYS A 418 -12.47 26.52 1.00
C LYS A 418 -11.10 27.17 1.21
N LYS A 419 -10.45 27.62 0.14
CA LYS A 419 -9.12 28.24 0.21
C LYS A 419 -9.06 29.42 1.21
N ALA A 420 -10.14 30.17 1.34
CA ALA A 420 -10.24 31.27 2.29
C ALA A 420 -10.19 30.83 3.77
N ASP A 421 -10.50 29.56 4.05
CA ASP A 421 -10.53 29.00 5.40
C ASP A 421 -9.21 28.31 5.80
N TYR A 422 -8.20 28.32 4.92
CA TYR A 422 -6.94 27.58 5.11
C TYR A 422 -6.22 27.94 6.42
N GLU A 423 -6.00 29.23 6.70
CA GLU A 423 -5.28 29.64 7.91
C GLU A 423 -6.05 29.31 9.19
N ARG A 424 -7.39 29.42 9.16
CA ARG A 424 -8.23 29.02 10.28
C ARG A 424 -8.18 27.53 10.53
N PHE A 425 -8.20 26.73 9.45
CA PHE A 425 -8.06 25.28 9.54
C PHE A 425 -6.68 24.87 10.07
N LYS A 426 -5.61 25.48 9.57
CA LYS A 426 -4.23 25.24 10.00
C LYS A 426 -4.07 25.40 11.52
N GLN A 427 -4.61 26.48 12.07
CA GLN A 427 -4.57 26.71 13.52
C GLN A 427 -5.40 25.66 14.27
N ALA A 428 -6.65 25.42 13.88
CA ALA A 428 -7.52 24.44 14.52
C ALA A 428 -6.93 23.02 14.50
N PHE A 429 -6.27 22.64 13.40
CA PHE A 429 -5.59 21.36 13.29
C PHE A 429 -4.40 21.26 14.25
N ALA A 430 -3.54 22.29 14.29
CA ALA A 430 -2.38 22.30 15.18
C ALA A 430 -2.78 22.21 16.65
N ASP A 431 -3.80 22.96 17.06
CA ASP A 431 -4.34 22.97 18.43
C ASP A 431 -4.92 21.59 18.81
N THR A 432 -5.75 21.01 17.93
CA THR A 432 -6.36 19.68 18.16
C THR A 432 -5.31 18.58 18.27
N VAL A 433 -4.24 18.64 17.47
CA VAL A 433 -3.13 17.68 17.57
C VAL A 433 -2.36 17.87 18.87
N ALA A 434 -2.08 19.11 19.28
CA ALA A 434 -1.37 19.41 20.51
C ALA A 434 -2.15 18.97 21.77
N GLU A 435 -3.49 18.94 21.72
CA GLU A 435 -4.32 18.39 22.78
C GLU A 435 -4.21 16.86 22.94
N GLN A 436 -3.88 16.14 21.86
CA GLN A 436 -3.94 14.68 21.82
C GLN A 436 -2.56 14.00 21.93
N LEU A 437 -1.48 14.70 21.57
CA LEU A 437 -0.11 14.15 21.59
C LEU A 437 0.72 14.77 22.71
N SER A 438 1.45 13.91 23.41
CA SER A 438 2.47 14.33 24.36
C SER A 438 3.81 14.62 23.64
N GLU A 439 4.74 15.28 24.34
CA GLU A 439 6.11 15.49 23.84
C GLU A 439 6.80 14.15 23.50
N ASP A 440 6.54 13.12 24.28
CA ASP A 440 7.08 11.75 24.06
C ASP A 440 6.58 11.13 22.74
N ASP A 441 5.33 11.39 22.34
CA ASP A 441 4.75 10.91 21.08
C ASP A 441 5.35 11.63 19.86
N LEU A 442 5.87 12.84 20.08
CA LEU A 442 6.52 13.66 19.05
C LEU A 442 8.00 13.34 18.87
N GLN A 443 8.56 12.41 19.66
CA GLN A 443 9.92 11.92 19.50
C GLN A 443 9.97 10.70 18.61
N ALA A 444 10.77 10.76 17.55
CA ALA A 444 11.00 9.60 16.69
C ALA A 444 11.75 8.51 17.47
N ARG A 445 11.16 7.30 17.52
CA ARG A 445 11.77 6.12 18.16
C ARG A 445 12.00 5.03 17.13
N ILE A 446 13.20 4.46 17.14
CA ILE A 446 13.54 3.31 16.30
C ILE A 446 13.53 2.07 17.19
N LEU A 447 12.61 1.14 16.90
CA LEU A 447 12.54 -0.15 17.61
C LEU A 447 13.41 -1.16 16.88
N THR A 448 14.29 -1.83 17.63
CA THR A 448 15.18 -2.86 17.11
C THR A 448 14.92 -4.22 17.76
N ASP A 449 15.41 -5.26 17.12
CA ASP A 449 15.43 -6.63 17.68
C ASP A 449 16.65 -6.85 18.60
N GLY A 450 17.37 -5.76 18.97
CA GLY A 450 18.58 -5.74 19.79
C GLY A 450 19.85 -6.13 19.04
N ALA A 451 20.99 -6.09 19.70
CA ALA A 451 22.30 -6.33 19.09
C ALA A 451 22.49 -7.78 18.62
N LEU A 452 23.32 -7.95 17.57
CA LEU A 452 23.88 -9.22 17.14
C LEU A 452 25.36 -9.29 17.48
N SER A 453 25.81 -10.45 17.90
CA SER A 453 27.25 -10.76 18.00
C SER A 453 27.85 -10.92 16.59
N ALA A 454 29.16 -10.74 16.44
CA ALA A 454 29.83 -10.96 15.15
C ALA A 454 29.63 -12.39 14.60
N LYS A 455 29.47 -13.38 15.49
CA LYS A 455 29.19 -14.78 15.10
C LYS A 455 27.80 -14.97 14.51
N GLU A 456 26.85 -14.12 14.85
CA GLU A 456 25.48 -14.14 14.31
C GLU A 456 25.35 -13.33 13.00
N MET A 457 26.26 -12.40 12.74
CA MET A 457 26.30 -11.62 11.50
C MET A 457 26.88 -12.45 10.37
N THR A 458 26.06 -13.32 9.78
CA THR A 458 26.44 -14.25 8.73
C THR A 458 25.48 -14.23 7.54
N ILE A 459 25.94 -14.67 6.36
CA ILE A 459 25.07 -14.87 5.19
C ILE A 459 23.91 -15.82 5.53
N SER A 460 24.19 -16.90 6.30
CA SER A 460 23.16 -17.86 6.72
C SER A 460 22.06 -17.21 7.56
N THR A 461 22.44 -16.30 8.47
CA THR A 461 21.46 -15.55 9.27
C THR A 461 20.62 -14.63 8.38
N ALA A 462 21.24 -13.88 7.45
CA ALA A 462 20.55 -13.03 6.52
C ALA A 462 19.56 -13.83 5.63
N GLN A 463 19.96 -15.01 5.15
CA GLN A 463 19.07 -15.90 4.39
C GLN A 463 17.90 -16.41 5.24
N LEU A 464 18.19 -16.85 6.45
CA LEU A 464 17.16 -17.32 7.38
C LEU A 464 16.13 -16.21 7.65
N LEU A 465 16.57 -14.98 7.91
CA LEU A 465 15.66 -13.84 8.10
C LEU A 465 14.81 -13.62 6.85
N ARG A 466 15.38 -13.69 5.65
CA ARG A 466 14.64 -13.58 4.38
C ARG A 466 13.58 -14.69 4.23
N GLU A 467 13.90 -15.93 4.60
CA GLU A 467 13.00 -17.09 4.52
C GLU A 467 11.80 -17.02 5.49
N TYR A 468 12.00 -16.40 6.66
CA TYR A 468 10.93 -16.22 7.63
C TYR A 468 9.95 -15.09 7.31
N GLY A 469 10.21 -14.31 6.27
CA GLY A 469 9.22 -13.38 5.68
C GLY A 469 7.96 -14.12 5.17
N PRO A 470 7.02 -13.38 4.56
CA PRO A 470 7.10 -11.97 4.17
C PRO A 470 7.03 -11.00 5.36
N TRP A 471 7.89 -9.97 5.28
CA TRP A 471 7.91 -8.84 6.21
C TRP A 471 7.13 -7.67 5.61
N GLY A 472 6.53 -6.83 6.44
CA GLY A 472 5.77 -5.64 6.02
C GLY A 472 5.06 -4.96 7.19
N GLN A 473 3.94 -4.32 6.91
CA GLN A 473 3.19 -3.56 7.91
C GLN A 473 2.74 -4.44 9.08
N HIS A 474 2.96 -3.99 10.31
CA HIS A 474 2.75 -4.69 11.59
C HIS A 474 3.47 -6.05 11.74
N PHE A 475 4.28 -6.39 10.76
CA PHE A 475 5.22 -7.52 10.82
C PHE A 475 6.57 -7.08 10.22
N PRO A 476 7.25 -6.09 10.85
CA PRO A 476 8.40 -5.41 10.26
C PRO A 476 9.59 -6.34 10.04
N GLU A 477 10.38 -6.03 8.99
CA GLU A 477 11.65 -6.70 8.77
C GLU A 477 12.58 -6.50 9.97
N PRO A 478 13.29 -7.55 10.43
CA PRO A 478 14.16 -7.45 11.58
C PRO A 478 15.27 -6.43 11.38
N SER A 479 15.40 -5.52 12.34
CA SER A 479 16.49 -4.54 12.43
C SER A 479 17.25 -4.72 13.74
N PHE A 480 18.53 -4.50 13.67
CA PHE A 480 19.46 -4.71 14.77
C PHE A 480 20.25 -3.44 15.03
N ASP A 481 20.69 -3.26 16.26
CA ASP A 481 21.53 -2.12 16.65
C ASP A 481 22.89 -2.57 17.19
N GLY A 482 23.83 -1.65 17.19
CA GLY A 482 25.15 -1.89 17.76
C GLY A 482 26.10 -0.73 17.56
N ARG A 483 27.21 -0.79 18.32
CA ARG A 483 28.31 0.18 18.20
C ARG A 483 29.41 -0.40 17.32
N PHE A 484 29.83 0.39 16.34
CA PHE A 484 30.79 -0.03 15.33
C PHE A 484 31.87 1.04 15.13
N ARG A 485 33.08 0.59 14.82
CA ARG A 485 34.16 1.47 14.36
C ARG A 485 34.18 1.45 12.83
N ILE A 486 34.20 2.64 12.22
CA ILE A 486 34.34 2.77 10.77
C ILE A 486 35.82 2.54 10.41
N GLN A 487 36.12 1.49 9.67
CA GLN A 487 37.46 1.17 9.20
C GLN A 487 37.77 1.86 7.86
N GLN A 488 36.79 1.91 6.98
CA GLN A 488 36.89 2.58 5.69
C GLN A 488 35.52 3.15 5.28
N HIS A 489 35.55 4.24 4.53
CA HIS A 489 34.35 4.81 3.93
C HIS A 489 34.56 5.20 2.47
N ARG A 490 33.48 5.23 1.70
CA ARG A 490 33.43 5.69 0.32
C ARG A 490 32.07 6.28 0.00
N VAL A 491 32.06 7.48 -0.58
CA VAL A 491 30.84 8.13 -1.06
C VAL A 491 30.46 7.57 -2.44
N LEU A 492 29.20 7.19 -2.61
CA LEU A 492 28.63 6.70 -3.86
C LEU A 492 27.52 7.65 -4.34
N GLY A 493 27.59 8.08 -5.62
CA GLY A 493 26.58 8.95 -6.22
C GLY A 493 26.33 10.27 -5.49
N GLY A 494 27.29 10.75 -4.70
CA GLY A 494 27.20 12.02 -3.96
C GLY A 494 26.23 12.03 -2.77
N LYS A 495 25.54 10.92 -2.48
CA LYS A 495 24.48 10.87 -1.46
C LYS A 495 24.38 9.54 -0.68
N HIS A 496 25.23 8.57 -0.97
CA HIS A 496 25.24 7.28 -0.29
C HIS A 496 26.61 7.03 0.31
N LEU A 497 26.65 6.39 1.45
CA LEU A 497 27.89 6.10 2.17
C LEU A 497 28.10 4.58 2.22
N LYS A 498 29.10 4.07 1.50
CA LYS A 498 29.57 2.69 1.65
C LYS A 498 30.65 2.65 2.73
N LEU A 499 30.51 1.74 3.67
CA LEU A 499 31.39 1.59 4.83
C LEU A 499 31.95 0.18 4.90
N VAL A 500 33.14 0.06 5.51
CA VAL A 500 33.63 -1.17 6.12
C VAL A 500 33.66 -0.89 7.63
N VAL A 501 32.96 -1.69 8.42
CA VAL A 501 32.80 -1.49 9.86
C VAL A 501 33.20 -2.73 10.65
N SER A 502 33.67 -2.53 11.88
CA SER A 502 33.90 -3.62 12.86
C SER A 502 33.12 -3.34 14.14
N PRO A 503 32.52 -4.37 14.80
CA PRO A 503 31.90 -4.18 16.11
C PRO A 503 32.92 -3.62 17.10
N GLU A 504 32.46 -2.80 18.05
CA GLU A 504 33.30 -2.23 19.11
C GLU A 504 34.02 -3.35 19.89
N GLY A 505 35.34 -3.25 20.01
CA GLY A 505 36.16 -4.27 20.65
C GLY A 505 36.54 -5.50 19.81
N GLU A 506 36.03 -5.61 18.57
CA GLU A 506 36.25 -6.77 17.68
C GLU A 506 36.83 -6.35 16.31
N ALA A 507 37.97 -5.63 16.31
CA ALA A 507 38.57 -5.02 15.11
C ALA A 507 38.89 -6.02 13.98
N GLN A 508 39.03 -7.31 14.26
CA GLN A 508 39.28 -8.37 13.26
C GLN A 508 38.02 -8.79 12.48
N ASN A 509 36.81 -8.48 12.96
CA ASN A 509 35.57 -8.83 12.33
C ASN A 509 35.07 -7.66 11.46
N LEU A 510 35.31 -7.74 10.14
CA LEU A 510 34.96 -6.68 9.19
C LEU A 510 33.66 -7.00 8.46
N PHE A 511 32.78 -6.01 8.34
CA PHE A 511 31.52 -6.12 7.65
C PHE A 511 31.33 -4.97 6.66
N ASP A 512 30.88 -5.31 5.45
CA ASP A 512 30.40 -4.31 4.48
C ASP A 512 29.07 -3.72 4.96
N ALA A 513 28.97 -2.39 4.94
CA ALA A 513 27.75 -1.66 5.26
C ALA A 513 27.45 -0.60 4.20
N ILE A 514 26.17 -0.25 4.02
CA ILE A 514 25.75 0.82 3.13
C ILE A 514 24.62 1.63 3.78
N ALA A 515 24.79 2.95 3.80
CA ALA A 515 23.76 3.92 4.19
C ALA A 515 23.35 4.74 2.98
N PHE A 516 22.04 4.80 2.72
CA PHE A 516 21.48 5.52 1.58
C PHE A 516 20.97 6.90 1.99
N ASN A 517 21.14 7.90 1.10
CA ASN A 517 20.63 9.26 1.25
C ASN A 517 21.03 9.95 2.57
N VAL A 518 22.29 9.80 2.95
CA VAL A 518 22.87 10.48 4.12
C VAL A 518 23.38 11.86 3.75
N ASP A 519 23.43 12.75 4.73
CA ASP A 519 24.09 14.04 4.58
C ASP A 519 25.61 13.83 4.55
N ILE A 520 26.17 13.83 3.36
CA ILE A 520 27.60 13.54 3.14
C ILE A 520 28.51 14.58 3.83
N ALA A 521 28.04 15.82 4.05
CA ALA A 521 28.85 16.85 4.71
C ALA A 521 29.20 16.45 6.15
N GLN A 522 28.33 15.77 6.85
CA GLN A 522 28.57 15.27 8.23
C GLN A 522 29.54 14.08 8.26
N TRP A 523 29.74 13.39 7.13
CA TRP A 523 30.47 12.11 7.03
C TRP A 523 31.69 12.18 6.12
N SER A 524 32.15 13.38 5.76
CA SER A 524 33.31 13.59 4.86
C SER A 524 34.64 13.03 5.41
N ASP A 525 34.79 12.98 6.74
CA ASP A 525 35.94 12.39 7.43
C ASP A 525 35.44 11.56 8.61
N CYS A 526 35.08 10.30 8.34
CA CYS A 526 34.49 9.43 9.34
C CYS A 526 35.32 8.16 9.62
N ASN A 527 36.53 8.02 9.06
CA ASN A 527 37.41 6.90 9.38
C ASN A 527 37.76 6.90 10.86
N GLU A 528 37.88 5.72 11.46
CA GLU A 528 38.18 5.47 12.88
C GLU A 528 37.10 5.98 13.85
N LYS A 529 36.05 6.66 13.40
CA LYS A 529 34.93 7.09 14.26
C LYS A 529 34.17 5.89 14.80
N LEU A 530 33.81 5.97 16.08
CA LEU A 530 32.87 5.08 16.71
C LEU A 530 31.45 5.60 16.42
N VAL A 531 30.55 4.72 15.95
CA VAL A 531 29.20 5.08 15.56
C VAL A 531 28.19 4.09 16.10
N SER A 532 27.00 4.57 16.41
CA SER A 532 25.82 3.73 16.62
C SER A 532 25.15 3.48 15.26
N LEU A 533 24.89 2.23 14.96
CA LEU A 533 24.16 1.81 13.75
C LEU A 533 22.86 1.13 14.14
N VAL A 534 21.79 1.43 13.39
CA VAL A 534 20.65 0.53 13.23
C VAL A 534 20.71 -0.03 11.81
N TYR A 535 20.62 -1.35 11.67
CA TYR A 535 20.89 -2.03 10.41
C TYR A 535 20.05 -3.29 10.24
N ARG A 536 19.80 -3.66 8.98
CA ARG A 536 19.30 -4.98 8.59
C ARG A 536 20.41 -5.80 7.95
N LEU A 537 20.31 -7.12 8.07
CA LEU A 537 21.21 -8.03 7.37
C LEU A 537 20.67 -8.33 5.97
N ASP A 538 21.50 -8.13 4.95
CA ASP A 538 21.18 -8.47 3.57
C ASP A 538 22.30 -9.26 2.90
N VAL A 539 21.96 -9.96 1.82
CA VAL A 539 22.92 -10.69 0.97
C VAL A 539 23.12 -9.91 -0.31
N ASN A 540 24.24 -9.24 -0.42
CA ASN A 540 24.65 -8.57 -1.65
C ASN A 540 25.20 -9.56 -2.66
N GLU A 541 24.60 -9.62 -3.86
CA GLU A 541 25.07 -10.43 -4.98
C GLU A 541 25.68 -9.52 -6.06
N PHE A 542 26.98 -9.53 -6.17
CA PHE A 542 27.70 -8.74 -7.15
C PHE A 542 28.74 -9.60 -7.91
N ARG A 543 28.64 -9.63 -9.25
CA ARG A 543 29.53 -10.42 -10.13
C ARG A 543 29.65 -11.90 -9.74
N GLY A 544 28.52 -12.50 -9.31
CA GLY A 544 28.45 -13.90 -8.92
C GLY A 544 29.01 -14.22 -7.52
N GLN A 545 29.49 -13.22 -6.80
CA GLN A 545 29.89 -13.35 -5.38
C GLN A 545 28.75 -12.91 -4.47
N ARG A 546 28.56 -13.66 -3.39
CA ARG A 546 27.54 -13.39 -2.36
C ARG A 546 28.24 -13.00 -1.06
N ASN A 547 28.01 -11.80 -0.60
CA ASN A 547 28.59 -11.26 0.62
C ASN A 547 27.50 -10.76 1.55
N LEU A 548 27.73 -10.88 2.86
CA LEU A 548 26.90 -10.22 3.85
C LEU A 548 27.07 -8.70 3.72
N GLN A 549 25.95 -7.97 3.76
CA GLN A 549 25.94 -6.51 3.80
C GLN A 549 25.00 -6.01 4.90
N LEU A 550 25.45 -5.05 5.68
CA LEU A 550 24.61 -4.33 6.63
C LEU A 550 23.93 -3.17 5.89
N MET A 551 22.61 -3.23 5.80
CA MET A 551 21.78 -2.17 5.24
C MET A 551 21.49 -1.17 6.37
N VAL A 552 22.22 -0.07 6.42
CA VAL A 552 22.14 0.91 7.52
C VAL A 552 20.88 1.75 7.35
N GLU A 553 20.02 1.77 8.36
CA GLU A 553 18.80 2.56 8.44
C GLU A 553 19.00 3.84 9.24
N TYR A 554 19.86 3.79 10.25
CA TYR A 554 20.22 4.93 11.10
C TYR A 554 21.71 4.89 11.43
N LEU A 555 22.34 6.05 11.47
CA LEU A 555 23.77 6.22 11.70
C LEU A 555 24.00 7.51 12.47
N GLU A 556 24.64 7.42 13.63
CA GLU A 556 25.05 8.58 14.42
C GLU A 556 26.44 8.39 15.04
N PRO A 557 27.21 9.47 15.24
CA PRO A 557 28.47 9.40 15.97
C PRO A 557 28.22 9.05 17.45
N CYS A 558 29.00 8.14 18.01
CA CYS A 558 29.05 7.99 19.47
C CYS A 558 29.84 9.15 20.07
N LEU A 559 29.23 9.86 20.99
CA LEU A 559 29.88 10.94 21.78
C LEU A 559 30.91 10.37 22.75
#